data_937b7daec6830401f70f598f99a2a8f1
#
_entry.id   937b7daec6830401f70f598f99a2a8f1
#
_cell.length_a   1.000
_cell.length_b   1.000
_cell.length_c   1.000
_cell.angle_alpha   90.00
_cell.angle_beta   90.00
_cell.angle_gamma   90.00
#
_symmetry.space_group_name_H-M   'P 1'
#
loop_
_entity.id
_entity.type
_entity.pdbx_description
1 polymer ?
#
loop_
_entity_poly.entity_id
_entity_poly.type
_entity_poly.pdbx_seq_one_letter_code
_entity_poly.pdbx_strand_id
1 'polypeptide(L)'
;AGMFALRCLHPPGGAVALTAVLAGPEVGQLGYHFALYPVGLNSIGLLLIALLFNNALRRQYPHRPLEHDNVHKTRDPIPRDRLGFTPADLDAVLKARGELLDISREDLEEILLQTEARVYQRRFGEVRCGDIMSRDVQTLTEHASLAEARMRLHQHRLSAMPVVNSQGELQGMLSLHDLLLVDADTQTVSQCMRRQALTCRADWPVTYLLQMLTDSDVHRLPVLDEGRQLLGIVTQSDLLAALFRMSLLGSASATGTG
;
A
#
# COMPACT_ATOMS: atom_id res chain seq x y z
N ALA A 1 -27.04 7.90 -29.51
CA ALA A 1 -28.06 7.12 -28.79
C ALA A 1 -27.50 5.81 -28.23
N GLY A 2 -26.82 4.94 -29.04
CA GLY A 2 -26.30 3.63 -28.58
C GLY A 2 -25.28 3.71 -27.46
N MET A 3 -24.32 4.60 -27.53
CA MET A 3 -23.29 4.81 -26.47
C MET A 3 -23.89 5.23 -25.12
N PHE A 4 -24.92 6.05 -25.12
CA PHE A 4 -25.65 6.42 -23.91
C PHE A 4 -26.40 5.24 -23.31
N ALA A 5 -27.07 4.43 -24.15
CA ALA A 5 -27.82 3.26 -23.69
C ALA A 5 -26.89 2.19 -23.09
N LEU A 6 -25.68 2.03 -23.63
CA LEU A 6 -24.66 1.07 -23.19
C LEU A 6 -23.74 1.64 -22.10
N ARG A 7 -23.92 2.91 -21.67
CA ARG A 7 -23.07 3.60 -20.70
C ARG A 7 -21.57 3.57 -21.04
N CYS A 8 -21.23 3.62 -22.33
CA CYS A 8 -19.87 3.60 -22.86
C CYS A 8 -19.57 4.87 -23.66
N LEU A 9 -19.84 6.03 -23.06
CA LEU A 9 -19.56 7.30 -23.72
C LEU A 9 -18.04 7.49 -23.82
N HIS A 10 -17.55 7.52 -25.06
CA HIS A 10 -16.12 7.72 -25.33
C HIS A 10 -16.01 8.89 -26.33
N PRO A 11 -15.55 10.09 -25.89
CA PRO A 11 -15.52 11.28 -26.74
C PRO A 11 -14.81 11.08 -28.08
N PRO A 12 -13.64 10.40 -28.15
CA PRO A 12 -13.00 10.10 -29.44
C PRO A 12 -13.84 9.22 -30.36
N GLY A 13 -14.56 8.24 -29.82
CA GLY A 13 -15.49 7.41 -30.59
C GLY A 13 -16.68 8.20 -31.16
N GLY A 14 -17.15 9.17 -30.39
CA GLY A 14 -18.18 10.13 -30.85
C GLY A 14 -17.68 10.99 -32.03
N ALA A 15 -16.45 11.49 -31.95
CA ALA A 15 -15.81 12.27 -33.02
C ALA A 15 -15.66 11.46 -34.30
N VAL A 16 -15.22 10.20 -34.20
CA VAL A 16 -15.10 9.28 -35.35
C VAL A 16 -16.47 9.02 -35.98
N ALA A 17 -17.50 8.77 -35.21
CA ALA A 17 -18.86 8.59 -35.71
C ALA A 17 -19.41 9.85 -36.41
N LEU A 18 -19.11 11.03 -35.85
CA LEU A 18 -19.48 12.31 -36.46
C LEU A 18 -18.73 12.52 -37.80
N THR A 19 -17.45 12.19 -37.85
CA THR A 19 -16.66 12.23 -39.07
C THR A 19 -17.25 11.33 -40.17
N ALA A 20 -17.66 10.10 -39.80
CA ALA A 20 -18.28 9.17 -40.75
C ALA A 20 -19.57 9.74 -41.37
N VAL A 21 -20.31 10.57 -40.63
CA VAL A 21 -21.57 11.19 -41.09
C VAL A 21 -21.33 12.47 -41.90
N LEU A 22 -20.37 13.32 -41.47
CA LEU A 22 -20.19 14.68 -42.00
C LEU A 22 -19.09 14.80 -43.06
N ALA A 23 -18.19 13.84 -43.22
CA ALA A 23 -17.02 13.95 -44.07
C ALA A 23 -17.30 13.83 -45.61
N GLY A 24 -18.58 13.84 -45.98
CA GLY A 24 -18.99 13.93 -47.39
C GLY A 24 -19.07 12.60 -48.14
N PRO A 25 -19.38 12.62 -49.45
CA PRO A 25 -19.72 11.42 -50.21
C PRO A 25 -18.55 10.43 -50.34
N GLU A 26 -17.32 10.87 -50.30
CA GLU A 26 -16.15 9.98 -50.39
C GLU A 26 -16.05 9.02 -49.23
N VAL A 27 -16.28 9.51 -48.01
CA VAL A 27 -16.30 8.64 -46.79
C VAL A 27 -17.58 7.79 -46.77
N GLY A 28 -18.71 8.35 -47.21
CA GLY A 28 -19.97 7.62 -47.32
C GLY A 28 -19.89 6.41 -48.27
N GLN A 29 -19.11 6.49 -49.36
CA GLN A 29 -18.88 5.38 -50.29
C GLN A 29 -18.06 4.24 -49.69
N LEU A 30 -17.22 4.50 -48.66
CA LEU A 30 -16.46 3.48 -47.96
C LEU A 30 -17.34 2.58 -47.09
N GLY A 31 -18.53 3.06 -46.69
CA GLY A 31 -19.45 2.26 -45.86
C GLY A 31 -18.76 1.69 -44.61
N TYR A 32 -19.01 0.40 -44.38
CA TYR A 32 -18.38 -0.30 -43.21
C TYR A 32 -16.86 -0.47 -43.33
N HIS A 33 -16.29 -0.33 -44.52
CA HIS A 33 -14.83 -0.35 -44.70
C HIS A 33 -14.16 0.80 -43.94
N PHE A 34 -14.81 1.95 -43.78
CA PHE A 34 -14.29 3.07 -42.97
C PHE A 34 -14.08 2.68 -41.49
N ALA A 35 -14.96 1.86 -40.95
CA ALA A 35 -14.83 1.40 -39.56
C ALA A 35 -13.67 0.41 -39.38
N LEU A 36 -13.43 -0.45 -40.39
CA LEU A 36 -12.35 -1.44 -40.35
C LEU A 36 -11.00 -0.84 -40.77
N TYR A 37 -11.03 -0.02 -41.81
CA TYR A 37 -9.86 0.59 -42.42
C TYR A 37 -10.18 2.05 -42.85
N PRO A 38 -9.80 3.10 -42.15
CA PRO A 38 -8.62 3.28 -41.30
C PRO A 38 -8.87 3.21 -39.79
N VAL A 39 -10.13 3.26 -39.29
CA VAL A 39 -10.39 3.41 -37.86
C VAL A 39 -9.91 2.21 -37.05
N GLY A 40 -10.30 1.00 -37.44
CA GLY A 40 -9.91 -0.23 -36.76
C GLY A 40 -8.38 -0.44 -36.78
N LEU A 41 -7.74 -0.23 -37.92
CA LEU A 41 -6.30 -0.37 -38.09
C LEU A 41 -5.54 0.62 -37.17
N ASN A 42 -5.96 1.90 -37.15
CA ASN A 42 -5.36 2.91 -36.29
C ASN A 42 -5.56 2.56 -34.80
N SER A 43 -6.73 2.10 -34.39
CA SER A 43 -7.01 1.73 -33.01
C SER A 43 -6.14 0.56 -32.56
N ILE A 44 -5.99 -0.47 -33.41
CA ILE A 44 -5.11 -1.61 -33.11
C ILE A 44 -3.64 -1.16 -33.09
N GLY A 45 -3.22 -0.32 -34.02
CA GLY A 45 -1.86 0.21 -34.07
C GLY A 45 -1.51 1.01 -32.82
N LEU A 46 -2.39 1.91 -32.38
CA LEU A 46 -2.22 2.68 -31.15
C LEU A 46 -2.19 1.80 -29.91
N LEU A 47 -3.05 0.77 -29.84
CA LEU A 47 -3.06 -0.18 -28.74
C LEU A 47 -1.74 -0.96 -28.66
N LEU A 48 -1.24 -1.46 -29.79
CA LEU A 48 0.03 -2.17 -29.85
C LEU A 48 1.20 -1.27 -29.43
N ILE A 49 1.23 -0.02 -29.94
CA ILE A 49 2.26 0.96 -29.54
C ILE A 49 2.18 1.26 -28.06
N ALA A 50 0.98 1.46 -27.51
CA ALA A 50 0.79 1.71 -26.09
C ALA A 50 1.25 0.53 -25.22
N LEU A 51 0.92 -0.71 -25.62
CA LEU A 51 1.39 -1.92 -24.93
C LEU A 51 2.92 -2.04 -24.97
N LEU A 52 3.52 -1.88 -26.13
CA LEU A 52 4.97 -1.97 -26.31
C LEU A 52 5.70 -0.88 -25.50
N PHE A 53 5.24 0.36 -25.60
CA PHE A 53 5.86 1.49 -24.94
C PHE A 53 5.77 1.39 -23.40
N ASN A 54 4.58 1.08 -22.87
CA ASN A 54 4.40 0.96 -21.43
C ASN A 54 5.19 -0.24 -20.86
N ASN A 55 5.18 -1.38 -21.56
CA ASN A 55 5.97 -2.54 -21.13
C ASN A 55 7.49 -2.28 -21.23
N ALA A 56 7.96 -1.56 -22.25
CA ALA A 56 9.37 -1.16 -22.38
C ALA A 56 9.81 -0.25 -21.23
N LEU A 57 8.93 0.64 -20.77
CA LEU A 57 9.14 1.52 -19.62
C LEU A 57 8.88 0.84 -18.27
N ARG A 58 8.64 -0.48 -18.26
CA ARG A 58 8.28 -1.26 -17.05
C ARG A 58 7.05 -0.73 -16.29
N ARG A 59 6.17 0.00 -16.96
CA ARG A 59 4.87 0.38 -16.43
C ARG A 59 3.92 -0.78 -16.67
N GLN A 60 3.29 -1.28 -15.59
CA GLN A 60 2.29 -2.35 -15.73
C GLN A 60 1.07 -1.80 -16.47
N TYR A 61 0.86 -2.28 -17.69
CA TYR A 61 -0.31 -1.95 -18.49
C TYR A 61 -0.88 -3.23 -19.11
N PRO A 62 -2.17 -3.53 -19.00
CA PRO A 62 -3.19 -2.76 -18.26
C PRO A 62 -2.97 -2.76 -16.73
N HIS A 63 -3.44 -1.70 -16.06
CA HIS A 63 -3.39 -1.61 -14.60
C HIS A 63 -4.13 -2.80 -13.99
N ARG A 64 -3.44 -3.56 -13.14
CA ARG A 64 -4.07 -4.59 -12.33
C ARG A 64 -4.43 -3.95 -10.99
N PRO A 65 -5.67 -4.12 -10.51
CA PRO A 65 -6.02 -3.76 -9.14
C PRO A 65 -5.04 -4.44 -8.18
N LEU A 66 -4.54 -3.72 -7.20
CA LEU A 66 -3.76 -4.31 -6.11
C LEU A 66 -4.72 -5.16 -5.29
N GLU A 67 -4.79 -6.46 -5.59
CA GLU A 67 -5.45 -7.42 -4.71
C GLU A 67 -4.61 -7.52 -3.43
N HIS A 68 -5.13 -6.97 -2.35
CA HIS A 68 -4.54 -7.13 -1.03
C HIS A 68 -5.02 -8.47 -0.47
N ASP A 69 -4.16 -9.48 -0.59
CA ASP A 69 -4.43 -10.78 0.02
C ASP A 69 -4.53 -10.63 1.55
N ASN A 70 -5.63 -11.10 2.11
CA ASN A 70 -5.78 -11.20 3.55
C ASN A 70 -4.83 -12.30 4.08
N VAL A 71 -3.72 -11.89 4.71
CA VAL A 71 -2.66 -12.76 5.22
C VAL A 71 -3.21 -13.85 6.16
N HIS A 72 -4.29 -13.53 6.90
CA HIS A 72 -4.94 -14.47 7.81
C HIS A 72 -5.91 -15.43 7.14
N LYS A 73 -6.12 -15.33 5.82
CA LYS A 73 -7.05 -16.16 5.03
C LYS A 73 -8.47 -16.21 5.61
N THR A 74 -8.89 -15.15 6.30
CA THR A 74 -10.25 -14.96 6.81
C THR A 74 -11.11 -14.25 5.77
N ARG A 75 -12.45 -14.36 5.92
CA ARG A 75 -13.42 -13.70 5.02
C ARG A 75 -13.63 -12.22 5.35
N ASP A 76 -13.08 -11.75 6.46
CA ASP A 76 -13.23 -10.37 6.87
C ASP A 76 -12.33 -9.46 6.03
N PRO A 77 -12.80 -8.25 5.70
CA PRO A 77 -11.94 -7.24 5.09
C PRO A 77 -10.72 -6.94 5.96
N ILE A 78 -9.60 -6.59 5.35
CA ILE A 78 -8.42 -6.15 6.11
C ILE A 78 -8.76 -4.90 6.94
N PRO A 79 -8.08 -4.66 8.07
CA PRO A 79 -8.43 -3.57 8.99
C PRO A 79 -8.56 -2.19 8.33
N ARG A 80 -7.76 -1.92 7.32
CA ARG A 80 -7.79 -0.68 6.54
C ARG A 80 -9.10 -0.48 5.79
N ASP A 81 -9.68 -1.55 5.25
CA ASP A 81 -10.88 -1.49 4.43
C ASP A 81 -12.18 -1.53 5.27
N ARG A 82 -12.07 -1.64 6.60
CA ARG A 82 -13.23 -1.61 7.53
C ARG A 82 -13.62 -0.18 7.91
N LEU A 83 -12.73 0.79 7.75
CA LEU A 83 -12.91 2.19 8.10
C LEU A 83 -12.55 3.05 6.88
N GLY A 84 -13.28 4.13 6.67
CA GLY A 84 -13.13 4.99 5.51
C GLY A 84 -14.28 4.82 4.53
N PHE A 85 -14.17 5.40 3.33
CA PHE A 85 -15.17 5.20 2.28
C PHE A 85 -15.01 3.82 1.65
N THR A 86 -16.14 3.21 1.32
CA THR A 86 -16.18 1.95 0.58
C THR A 86 -16.36 2.18 -0.91
N PRO A 87 -15.98 1.22 -1.77
CA PRO A 87 -16.32 1.28 -3.20
C PRO A 87 -17.82 1.52 -3.46
N ALA A 88 -18.68 1.00 -2.59
CA ALA A 88 -20.14 1.21 -2.68
C ALA A 88 -20.54 2.66 -2.37
N ASP A 89 -19.86 3.34 -1.45
CA ASP A 89 -20.11 4.75 -1.16
C ASP A 89 -19.73 5.62 -2.35
N LEU A 90 -18.59 5.34 -2.98
CA LEU A 90 -18.16 6.01 -4.20
C LEU A 90 -19.18 5.83 -5.33
N ASP A 91 -19.65 4.60 -5.55
CA ASP A 91 -20.69 4.29 -6.55
C ASP A 91 -21.99 5.05 -6.27
N ALA A 92 -22.39 5.14 -5.00
CA ALA A 92 -23.59 5.87 -4.60
C ALA A 92 -23.46 7.38 -4.90
N VAL A 93 -22.31 7.98 -4.60
CA VAL A 93 -22.03 9.41 -4.88
C VAL A 93 -21.99 9.67 -6.38
N LEU A 94 -21.30 8.83 -7.16
CA LEU A 94 -21.24 8.97 -8.62
C LEU A 94 -22.63 8.84 -9.26
N LYS A 95 -23.44 7.91 -8.78
CA LYS A 95 -24.83 7.73 -9.23
C LYS A 95 -25.71 8.92 -8.89
N ALA A 96 -25.56 9.49 -7.68
CA ALA A 96 -26.33 10.65 -7.26
C ALA A 96 -25.96 11.92 -8.05
N ARG A 97 -24.70 12.06 -8.45
CA ARG A 97 -24.22 13.20 -9.25
C ARG A 97 -24.77 13.18 -10.67
N GLY A 98 -24.98 12.00 -11.25
CA GLY A 98 -25.60 11.84 -12.58
C GLY A 98 -24.74 12.30 -13.75
N GLU A 99 -23.57 12.87 -13.52
CA GLU A 99 -22.62 13.31 -14.53
C GLU A 99 -21.61 12.20 -14.86
N LEU A 100 -21.33 12.04 -16.15
CA LEU A 100 -20.24 11.16 -16.59
C LEU A 100 -18.91 11.90 -16.41
N LEU A 101 -18.09 11.38 -15.51
CA LEU A 101 -16.72 11.85 -15.34
C LEU A 101 -15.82 11.13 -16.35
N ASP A 102 -14.95 11.89 -17.02
CA ASP A 102 -13.94 11.33 -17.95
C ASP A 102 -12.69 10.85 -17.18
N ILE A 103 -12.94 10.09 -16.11
CA ILE A 103 -11.92 9.48 -15.26
C ILE A 103 -12.37 8.06 -14.93
N SER A 104 -11.44 7.12 -14.88
CA SER A 104 -11.77 5.77 -14.47
C SER A 104 -12.18 5.73 -12.98
N ARG A 105 -13.00 4.75 -12.61
CA ARG A 105 -13.42 4.54 -11.23
C ARG A 105 -12.21 4.26 -10.34
N GLU A 106 -11.29 3.46 -10.84
CA GLU A 106 -10.06 3.05 -10.17
C GLU A 106 -9.14 4.25 -9.91
N ASP A 107 -8.97 5.15 -10.90
CA ASP A 107 -8.18 6.38 -10.74
C ASP A 107 -8.81 7.32 -9.70
N LEU A 108 -10.15 7.41 -9.70
CA LEU A 108 -10.87 8.24 -8.73
C LEU A 108 -10.72 7.69 -7.30
N GLU A 109 -10.80 6.38 -7.14
CA GLU A 109 -10.59 5.70 -5.86
C GLU A 109 -9.16 5.94 -5.36
N GLU A 110 -8.16 5.80 -6.23
CA GLU A 110 -6.76 6.08 -5.90
C GLU A 110 -6.54 7.54 -5.49
N ILE A 111 -7.12 8.51 -6.21
CA ILE A 111 -7.03 9.93 -5.86
C ILE A 111 -7.65 10.21 -4.49
N LEU A 112 -8.80 9.62 -4.17
CA LEU A 112 -9.44 9.78 -2.87
C LEU A 112 -8.59 9.20 -1.75
N LEU A 113 -8.05 7.99 -1.91
CA LEU A 113 -7.15 7.37 -0.93
C LEU A 113 -5.88 8.20 -0.71
N GLN A 114 -5.27 8.70 -1.78
CA GLN A 114 -4.10 9.58 -1.69
C GLN A 114 -4.45 10.92 -1.00
N THR A 115 -5.65 11.44 -1.24
CA THR A 115 -6.13 12.68 -0.60
C THR A 115 -6.32 12.47 0.89
N GLU A 116 -6.94 11.38 1.32
CA GLU A 116 -7.08 11.01 2.73
C GLU A 116 -5.71 10.86 3.40
N ALA A 117 -4.79 10.13 2.78
CA ALA A 117 -3.42 9.97 3.27
C ALA A 117 -2.72 11.32 3.45
N ARG A 118 -2.92 12.27 2.52
CA ARG A 118 -2.33 13.60 2.58
C ARG A 118 -2.94 14.48 3.68
N VAL A 119 -4.24 14.34 3.95
CA VAL A 119 -4.91 15.00 5.09
C VAL A 119 -4.34 14.46 6.41
N TYR A 120 -4.16 13.14 6.51
CA TYR A 120 -3.51 12.52 7.66
C TYR A 120 -2.07 13.00 7.84
N GLN A 121 -1.27 13.02 6.78
CA GLN A 121 0.09 13.55 6.83
C GLN A 121 0.13 15.00 7.32
N ARG A 122 -0.76 15.86 6.83
CA ARG A 122 -0.80 17.27 7.23
C ARG A 122 -1.18 17.45 8.70
N ARG A 123 -2.09 16.61 9.23
CA ARG A 123 -2.54 16.68 10.62
C ARG A 123 -1.56 16.01 11.59
N PHE A 124 -0.87 14.96 11.15
CA PHE A 124 -0.11 14.06 12.00
C PHE A 124 1.36 13.91 11.58
N GLY A 125 1.81 14.67 10.56
CA GLY A 125 3.11 14.49 9.92
C GLY A 125 4.31 15.02 10.68
N GLU A 126 4.13 15.64 11.84
CA GLU A 126 5.24 16.16 12.66
C GLU A 126 5.89 15.08 13.51
N VAL A 127 5.18 14.00 13.85
CA VAL A 127 5.72 12.91 14.68
C VAL A 127 6.47 11.91 13.83
N ARG A 128 7.72 11.66 14.20
CA ARG A 128 8.64 10.74 13.50
C ARG A 128 8.78 9.42 14.26
N CYS A 129 9.23 8.38 13.55
CA CYS A 129 9.51 7.08 14.15
C CYS A 129 10.47 7.18 15.33
N GLY A 130 11.49 8.04 15.24
CA GLY A 130 12.46 8.29 16.29
C GLY A 130 11.90 8.89 17.57
N ASP A 131 10.73 9.55 17.48
CA ASP A 131 10.06 10.17 18.63
C ASP A 131 9.25 9.16 19.45
N ILE A 132 8.82 8.05 18.83
CA ILE A 132 7.96 7.05 19.45
C ILE A 132 8.65 5.71 19.70
N MET A 133 9.83 5.47 19.10
CA MET A 133 10.52 4.19 19.21
C MET A 133 11.02 3.92 20.63
N SER A 134 10.98 2.67 21.04
CA SER A 134 11.72 2.17 22.20
C SER A 134 13.19 2.03 21.84
N ARG A 135 14.09 2.66 22.64
CA ARG A 135 15.55 2.65 22.40
C ARG A 135 16.28 1.53 23.11
N ASP A 136 15.75 1.10 24.26
CA ASP A 136 16.28 -0.06 24.99
C ASP A 136 15.70 -1.35 24.40
N VAL A 137 16.36 -1.83 23.34
CA VAL A 137 15.91 -2.99 22.57
C VAL A 137 16.66 -4.23 23.02
N GLN A 138 15.91 -5.24 23.45
CA GLN A 138 16.47 -6.56 23.70
C GLN A 138 16.77 -7.25 22.38
N THR A 139 18.02 -7.66 22.17
CA THR A 139 18.51 -8.26 20.93
C THR A 139 19.08 -9.66 21.15
N LEU A 140 19.15 -10.44 20.08
CA LEU A 140 19.85 -11.71 20.03
C LEU A 140 21.06 -11.60 19.12
N THR A 141 22.08 -12.41 19.37
CA THR A 141 23.17 -12.59 18.40
C THR A 141 22.83 -13.74 17.45
N GLU A 142 23.35 -13.70 16.23
CA GLU A 142 23.12 -14.75 15.23
C GLU A 142 23.64 -16.14 15.65
N HIS A 143 24.63 -16.17 16.55
CA HIS A 143 25.23 -17.40 17.06
C HIS A 143 24.58 -17.92 18.34
N ALA A 144 23.63 -17.19 18.92
CA ALA A 144 22.90 -17.63 20.10
C ALA A 144 22.16 -18.96 19.83
N SER A 145 22.01 -19.79 20.87
CA SER A 145 21.21 -21.00 20.78
C SER A 145 19.71 -20.69 20.81
N LEU A 146 18.89 -21.57 20.24
CA LEU A 146 17.45 -21.44 20.30
C LEU A 146 16.92 -21.54 21.73
N ALA A 147 17.60 -22.31 22.61
CA ALA A 147 17.28 -22.38 24.03
C ALA A 147 17.45 -21.02 24.72
N GLU A 148 18.56 -20.33 24.44
CA GLU A 148 18.79 -18.96 24.93
C GLU A 148 17.73 -17.99 24.38
N ALA A 149 17.42 -18.08 23.09
CA ALA A 149 16.40 -17.24 22.47
C ALA A 149 15.02 -17.42 23.11
N ARG A 150 14.59 -18.68 23.35
CA ARG A 150 13.34 -19.00 24.05
C ARG A 150 13.32 -18.43 25.47
N MET A 151 14.42 -18.61 26.20
CA MET A 151 14.53 -18.08 27.57
C MET A 151 14.40 -16.56 27.59
N ARG A 152 15.12 -15.83 26.72
CA ARG A 152 15.08 -14.37 26.64
C ARG A 152 13.71 -13.84 26.22
N LEU A 153 13.07 -14.45 25.20
CA LEU A 153 11.71 -14.09 24.79
C LEU A 153 10.71 -14.26 25.94
N HIS A 154 10.81 -15.38 26.67
CA HIS A 154 9.96 -15.63 27.83
C HIS A 154 10.23 -14.66 28.99
N GLN A 155 11.49 -14.44 29.35
CA GLN A 155 11.90 -13.57 30.47
C GLN A 155 11.42 -12.12 30.24
N HIS A 156 11.55 -11.61 29.00
CA HIS A 156 11.14 -10.25 28.65
C HIS A 156 9.70 -10.17 28.14
N ARG A 157 8.95 -11.29 28.12
CA ARG A 157 7.56 -11.37 27.62
C ARG A 157 7.42 -10.81 26.19
N LEU A 158 8.41 -11.09 25.34
CA LEU A 158 8.44 -10.64 23.96
C LEU A 158 7.98 -11.76 23.02
N SER A 159 7.29 -11.39 21.94
CA SER A 159 6.91 -12.34 20.89
C SER A 159 7.90 -12.39 19.73
N ALA A 160 8.81 -11.41 19.63
CA ALA A 160 9.92 -11.41 18.67
C ALA A 160 11.05 -10.50 19.15
N MET A 161 12.28 -10.78 18.70
CA MET A 161 13.48 -9.99 19.01
C MET A 161 14.30 -9.76 17.73
N PRO A 162 14.92 -8.57 17.56
CA PRO A 162 15.92 -8.34 16.52
C PRO A 162 17.16 -9.19 16.75
N VAL A 163 17.73 -9.67 15.66
CA VAL A 163 19.02 -10.38 15.65
C VAL A 163 20.06 -9.44 15.08
N VAL A 164 21.14 -9.23 15.81
CA VAL A 164 22.21 -8.30 15.41
C VAL A 164 23.56 -9.04 15.37
N ASN A 165 24.48 -8.53 14.55
CA ASN A 165 25.87 -8.98 14.56
C ASN A 165 26.66 -8.30 15.69
N SER A 166 27.96 -8.60 15.77
CA SER A 166 28.88 -8.01 16.76
C SER A 166 29.07 -6.49 16.64
N GLN A 167 28.67 -5.92 15.52
CA GLN A 167 28.74 -4.47 15.24
C GLN A 167 27.42 -3.75 15.54
N GLY A 168 26.37 -4.47 15.96
CA GLY A 168 25.04 -3.91 16.23
C GLY A 168 24.16 -3.75 14.99
N GLU A 169 24.59 -4.25 13.83
CA GLU A 169 23.81 -4.20 12.60
C GLU A 169 22.74 -5.28 12.57
N LEU A 170 21.55 -4.93 12.12
CA LEU A 170 20.43 -5.85 12.01
C LEU A 170 20.69 -6.94 10.95
N GLN A 171 20.62 -8.21 11.37
CA GLN A 171 20.74 -9.38 10.54
C GLN A 171 19.38 -10.02 10.22
N GLY A 172 18.39 -9.83 11.08
CA GLY A 172 17.05 -10.38 10.92
C GLY A 172 16.18 -10.22 12.16
N MET A 173 15.07 -10.94 12.16
CA MET A 173 14.13 -11.04 13.29
C MET A 173 13.88 -12.50 13.63
N LEU A 174 13.80 -12.81 14.91
CA LEU A 174 13.36 -14.12 15.40
C LEU A 174 12.07 -13.94 16.22
N SER A 175 11.03 -14.68 15.86
CA SER A 175 9.74 -14.68 16.56
C SER A 175 9.46 -16.01 17.27
N LEU A 176 8.50 -15.98 18.19
CA LEU A 176 7.99 -17.22 18.80
C LEU A 176 7.41 -18.18 17.76
N HIS A 177 6.81 -17.64 16.68
CA HIS A 177 6.28 -18.47 15.60
C HIS A 177 7.39 -19.24 14.89
N ASP A 178 8.53 -18.60 14.63
CA ASP A 178 9.68 -19.25 13.99
C ASP A 178 10.23 -20.37 14.86
N LEU A 179 10.17 -20.22 16.20
CA LEU A 179 10.61 -21.23 17.15
C LEU A 179 9.64 -22.43 17.29
N LEU A 180 8.37 -22.28 16.94
CA LEU A 180 7.39 -23.38 16.93
C LEU A 180 7.59 -24.34 15.77
N LEU A 181 8.25 -23.89 14.70
CA LEU A 181 8.50 -24.68 13.50
C LEU A 181 9.79 -25.54 13.59
N VAL A 182 10.53 -25.45 14.70
CA VAL A 182 11.85 -26.07 14.84
C VAL A 182 11.91 -26.96 16.06
N ASP A 183 12.14 -28.24 15.85
CA ASP A 183 12.15 -29.28 16.92
C ASP A 183 13.48 -29.43 17.66
N ALA A 184 14.58 -28.81 17.20
CA ALA A 184 15.90 -29.10 17.72
C ALA A 184 16.53 -27.88 18.45
N ASP A 185 16.83 -28.07 19.74
CA ASP A 185 17.59 -27.11 20.55
C ASP A 185 19.08 -26.98 20.15
N THR A 186 19.51 -27.77 19.16
CA THR A 186 20.88 -27.78 18.64
C THR A 186 21.14 -26.74 17.54
N GLN A 187 20.10 -26.08 17.06
CA GLN A 187 20.20 -25.03 16.01
C GLN A 187 20.54 -23.67 16.58
N THR A 188 21.10 -22.82 15.73
CA THR A 188 21.40 -21.43 16.07
C THR A 188 20.31 -20.49 15.56
N VAL A 189 20.22 -19.30 16.15
CA VAL A 189 19.30 -18.23 15.76
C VAL A 189 19.43 -17.91 14.27
N SER A 190 20.65 -17.90 13.71
CA SER A 190 20.91 -17.60 12.30
C SER A 190 20.24 -18.56 11.31
N GLN A 191 19.93 -19.78 11.73
CA GLN A 191 19.30 -20.82 10.91
C GLN A 191 17.77 -20.67 10.86
N CYS A 192 17.17 -20.03 11.87
CA CYS A 192 15.73 -19.95 12.07
C CYS A 192 15.17 -18.53 11.92
N MET A 193 16.02 -17.50 12.01
CA MET A 193 15.59 -16.11 11.89
C MET A 193 15.11 -15.77 10.47
N ARG A 194 14.17 -14.85 10.38
CA ARG A 194 13.78 -14.22 9.12
C ARG A 194 14.79 -13.12 8.77
N ARG A 195 15.57 -13.32 7.71
CA ARG A 195 16.59 -12.35 7.27
C ARG A 195 15.98 -11.10 6.62
N GLN A 196 14.85 -11.25 5.95
CA GLN A 196 14.13 -10.16 5.32
C GLN A 196 13.11 -9.58 6.31
N ALA A 197 13.58 -8.77 7.26
CA ALA A 197 12.72 -8.04 8.16
C ALA A 197 12.29 -6.70 7.54
N LEU A 198 11.01 -6.34 7.68
CA LEU A 198 10.57 -4.98 7.40
C LEU A 198 11.19 -4.05 8.45
N THR A 199 11.77 -2.96 8.00
CA THR A 199 12.47 -1.97 8.84
C THR A 199 11.99 -0.56 8.49
N CYS A 200 12.22 0.39 9.39
CA CYS A 200 11.96 1.80 9.14
C CYS A 200 13.15 2.66 9.55
N ARG A 201 13.10 3.95 9.24
CA ARG A 201 14.12 4.94 9.61
C ARG A 201 13.57 5.86 10.70
N ALA A 202 14.45 6.40 11.53
CA ALA A 202 14.06 7.30 12.61
C ALA A 202 13.41 8.62 12.12
N ASP A 203 13.80 9.08 10.93
CA ASP A 203 13.30 10.30 10.29
C ASP A 203 11.95 10.11 9.55
N TRP A 204 11.47 8.88 9.41
CA TRP A 204 10.20 8.63 8.72
C TRP A 204 9.01 9.13 9.54
N PRO A 205 8.00 9.74 8.88
CA PRO A 205 6.74 10.06 9.54
C PRO A 205 6.03 8.79 10.04
N VAL A 206 5.43 8.88 11.21
CA VAL A 206 4.66 7.76 11.83
C VAL A 206 3.55 7.25 10.92
N THR A 207 3.00 8.12 10.08
CA THR A 207 1.94 7.78 9.12
C THR A 207 2.37 6.71 8.10
N TYR A 208 3.66 6.63 7.76
CA TYR A 208 4.18 5.54 6.90
C TYR A 208 4.11 4.18 7.58
N LEU A 209 4.33 4.14 8.92
CA LEU A 209 4.29 2.89 9.67
C LEU A 209 2.88 2.31 9.74
N LEU A 210 1.85 3.18 9.65
CA LEU A 210 0.46 2.73 9.70
C LEU A 210 0.18 1.71 8.59
N GLN A 211 0.56 2.04 7.35
CA GLN A 211 0.40 1.13 6.21
C GLN A 211 1.22 -0.15 6.40
N MET A 212 2.49 -0.02 6.80
CA MET A 212 3.37 -1.18 6.99
C MET A 212 2.87 -2.14 8.07
N LEU A 213 2.29 -1.63 9.17
CA LEU A 213 1.81 -2.44 10.28
C LEU A 213 0.38 -2.95 10.11
N THR A 214 -0.41 -2.36 9.19
CA THR A 214 -1.78 -2.81 8.89
C THR A 214 -1.84 -3.80 7.73
N ASP A 215 -0.93 -3.69 6.78
CA ASP A 215 -0.95 -4.48 5.55
C ASP A 215 -0.07 -5.76 5.63
N SER A 216 0.62 -5.96 6.76
CA SER A 216 1.52 -7.09 6.96
C SER A 216 1.30 -7.79 8.31
N ASP A 217 1.75 -9.05 8.41
CA ASP A 217 1.84 -9.83 9.67
C ASP A 217 2.89 -9.25 10.65
N VAL A 218 3.46 -8.10 10.33
CA VAL A 218 4.53 -7.50 11.10
C VAL A 218 3.96 -6.57 12.16
N HIS A 219 4.16 -6.92 13.42
CA HIS A 219 3.70 -6.13 14.57
C HIS A 219 4.81 -5.28 15.19
N ARG A 220 6.02 -5.36 14.65
CA ARG A 220 7.23 -4.67 15.14
C ARG A 220 8.15 -4.33 14.00
N LEU A 221 8.63 -3.09 13.99
CA LEU A 221 9.53 -2.56 12.99
C LEU A 221 10.83 -2.12 13.66
N PRO A 222 11.95 -2.79 13.41
CA PRO A 222 13.26 -2.28 13.78
C PRO A 222 13.52 -0.94 13.10
N VAL A 223 14.00 0.03 13.87
CA VAL A 223 14.40 1.36 13.38
C VAL A 223 15.90 1.36 13.18
N LEU A 224 16.33 1.66 11.95
CA LEU A 224 17.74 1.62 11.57
C LEU A 224 18.25 3.01 11.19
N ASP A 225 19.55 3.18 11.31
CA ASP A 225 20.29 4.29 10.68
C ASP A 225 20.71 3.96 9.25
N GLU A 226 21.48 4.84 8.61
CA GLU A 226 22.01 4.65 7.25
C GLU A 226 23.02 3.51 7.17
N GLY A 227 23.72 3.20 8.26
CA GLY A 227 24.66 2.10 8.39
C GLY A 227 24.03 0.76 8.75
N ARG A 228 22.69 0.64 8.76
CA ARG A 228 21.93 -0.52 9.21
C ARG A 228 22.06 -0.86 10.70
N GLN A 229 22.58 0.07 11.51
CA GLN A 229 22.63 -0.06 12.96
C GLN A 229 21.23 0.01 13.57
N LEU A 230 20.94 -0.85 14.52
CA LEU A 230 19.66 -0.85 15.23
C LEU A 230 19.61 0.31 16.22
N LEU A 231 18.77 1.32 15.94
CA LEU A 231 18.54 2.48 16.81
C LEU A 231 17.43 2.27 17.83
N GLY A 232 16.44 1.44 17.49
CA GLY A 232 15.26 1.23 18.30
C GLY A 232 14.30 0.25 17.65
N ILE A 233 13.11 0.15 18.23
CA ILE A 233 12.00 -0.64 17.69
C ILE A 233 10.69 0.13 17.88
N VAL A 234 9.81 0.08 16.88
CA VAL A 234 8.44 0.58 16.97
C VAL A 234 7.48 -0.60 16.89
N THR A 235 6.50 -0.60 17.80
CA THR A 235 5.45 -1.60 17.86
C THR A 235 4.09 -1.00 17.53
N GLN A 236 3.08 -1.85 17.31
CA GLN A 236 1.69 -1.39 17.15
C GLN A 236 1.21 -0.59 18.37
N SER A 237 1.66 -0.94 19.58
CA SER A 237 1.30 -0.23 20.81
C SER A 237 1.88 1.19 20.84
N ASP A 238 3.11 1.37 20.38
CA ASP A 238 3.74 2.69 20.28
C ASP A 238 3.00 3.58 19.27
N LEU A 239 2.63 2.99 18.12
CA LEU A 239 1.84 3.67 17.10
C LEU A 239 0.46 4.07 17.63
N LEU A 240 -0.24 3.15 18.32
CA LEU A 240 -1.54 3.43 18.90
C LEU A 240 -1.46 4.56 19.96
N ALA A 241 -0.44 4.54 20.83
CA ALA A 241 -0.21 5.57 21.82
C ALA A 241 0.09 6.93 21.17
N ALA A 242 0.88 6.94 20.08
CA ALA A 242 1.15 8.16 19.31
C ALA A 242 -0.15 8.71 18.68
N LEU A 243 -0.93 7.89 17.99
CA LEU A 243 -2.19 8.30 17.37
C LEU A 243 -3.19 8.84 18.40
N PHE A 244 -3.28 8.20 19.58
CA PHE A 244 -4.14 8.68 20.65
C PHE A 244 -3.71 10.06 21.16
N ARG A 245 -2.43 10.28 21.41
CA ARG A 245 -1.91 11.61 21.80
C ARG A 245 -2.18 12.67 20.75
N MET A 246 -1.99 12.34 19.48
CA MET A 246 -2.22 13.27 18.37
C MET A 246 -3.70 13.66 18.26
N SER A 247 -4.62 12.73 18.49
CA SER A 247 -6.06 13.01 18.47
C SER A 247 -6.48 13.97 19.60
N LEU A 248 -5.88 13.86 20.78
CA LEU A 248 -6.15 14.76 21.91
C LEU A 248 -5.64 16.19 21.64
N LEU A 249 -4.46 16.33 21.03
CA LEU A 249 -3.90 17.64 20.68
C LEU A 249 -4.70 18.32 19.55
N GLY A 250 -5.19 17.54 18.59
CA GLY A 250 -6.05 18.05 17.49
C GLY A 250 -7.42 18.55 17.97
N SER A 251 -7.98 17.97 19.02
CA SER A 251 -9.25 18.41 19.62
C SER A 251 -9.09 19.68 20.46
N ALA A 252 -7.95 19.89 21.10
CA ALA A 252 -7.67 21.08 21.91
C ALA A 252 -7.50 22.35 21.06
N SER A 253 -6.99 22.24 19.82
CA SER A 253 -6.87 23.38 18.90
C SER A 253 -8.17 23.78 18.21
N ALA A 254 -9.18 22.91 18.17
CA ALA A 254 -10.49 23.22 17.58
C ALA A 254 -11.45 23.97 18.53
N THR A 255 -11.18 23.99 19.84
CA THR A 255 -12.03 24.66 20.86
C THR A 255 -11.53 26.07 21.24
N GLY A 256 -10.45 26.55 20.64
CA GLY A 256 -9.80 27.83 20.97
C GLY A 256 -10.17 29.02 20.06
N THR A 257 -11.07 28.87 19.11
CA THR A 257 -11.60 29.95 18.26
C THR A 257 -13.11 30.02 18.39
N GLY A 258 -13.56 30.56 19.47
CA GLY A 258 -14.94 31.00 19.71
C GLY A 258 -14.92 32.46 20.10
#